data_0ae3c21f684e81d21a5d1f51e792d1e5
#
_entry.id   0ae3c21f684e81d21a5d1f51e792d1e5
#
_cell.length_a   1.000
_cell.length_b   1.000
_cell.length_c   1.000
_cell.angle_alpha   90.00
_cell.angle_beta   90.00
_cell.angle_gamma   90.00
#
_symmetry.space_group_name_H-M   'P 1'
#
loop_
_entity.id
_entity.type
_entity.pdbx_description
1 polymer ?
#
loop_
_entity_poly.entity_id
_entity_poly.type
_entity_poly.pdbx_seq_one_letter_code
_entity_poly.pdbx_strand_id
1 'polypeptide(L)'
;MKYQLPAFRRQIRNMTSESRYFADLKIDCYLRIINKVCTVQEKTEDTIMTKKEKAIELHDKGFNCAQAVACAFAEETGIPEETLFAACEGFGLGMGGMAATCGAVSGAVMLAGLKNSCKNLEQPASKADTYKLTREITKTFLEKNGSLTCGELKGVATGKVLRSCPDCIRDAVEIAENILEL
;
A
#
# COMPACT_ATOMS: atom_id res chain seq x y z
N MET A 1 -8.14 14.48 30.81
CA MET A 1 -8.46 15.73 31.55
C MET A 1 -9.97 15.83 31.69
N LYS A 2 -10.53 15.71 32.94
CA LYS A 2 -11.97 15.85 33.18
C LYS A 2 -12.30 17.34 33.19
N TYR A 3 -13.00 17.83 32.19
CA TYR A 3 -13.47 19.22 32.12
C TYR A 3 -14.52 19.51 33.21
N GLN A 4 -14.32 20.61 33.96
CA GLN A 4 -15.21 21.04 35.02
C GLN A 4 -16.51 21.69 34.46
N LEU A 5 -17.35 20.89 33.85
CA LEU A 5 -18.66 21.29 33.34
C LEU A 5 -19.68 21.84 34.40
N PRO A 6 -19.60 21.46 35.70
CA PRO A 6 -20.55 21.96 36.68
C PRO A 6 -20.40 23.44 37.06
N ALA A 7 -19.20 23.98 37.09
CA ALA A 7 -18.95 25.39 37.47
C ALA A 7 -19.43 26.35 36.37
N PHE A 8 -19.25 26.02 35.11
CA PHE A 8 -19.66 26.82 33.97
C PHE A 8 -21.17 26.90 33.82
N ARG A 9 -21.92 25.80 34.08
CA ARG A 9 -23.38 25.79 34.08
C ARG A 9 -24.00 26.66 35.18
N ARG A 10 -23.29 26.88 36.30
CA ARG A 10 -23.77 27.77 37.39
C ARG A 10 -23.60 29.23 36.99
N GLN A 11 -22.61 29.60 36.21
CA GLN A 11 -22.34 30.95 35.75
C GLN A 11 -23.37 31.43 34.71
N ILE A 12 -23.83 30.56 33.83
CA ILE A 12 -24.83 30.85 32.78
C ILE A 12 -26.21 31.15 33.41
N ARG A 13 -26.55 30.55 34.56
CA ARG A 13 -27.86 30.76 35.23
C ARG A 13 -28.07 32.21 35.72
N ASN A 14 -27.01 32.98 35.94
CA ASN A 14 -27.08 34.34 36.47
C ASN A 14 -26.93 35.43 35.40
N MET A 15 -26.97 35.06 34.11
CA MET A 15 -26.87 35.99 32.98
C MET A 15 -28.25 36.50 32.56
N THR A 16 -28.32 37.69 31.97
CA THR A 16 -29.55 38.24 31.35
C THR A 16 -30.01 37.36 30.18
N SER A 17 -31.30 37.49 29.80
CA SER A 17 -31.88 36.66 28.74
C SER A 17 -31.11 36.75 27.40
N GLU A 18 -30.66 37.94 27.02
CA GLU A 18 -29.86 38.15 25.79
C GLU A 18 -28.45 37.54 25.88
N SER A 19 -27.77 37.76 27.02
CA SER A 19 -26.43 37.19 27.21
C SER A 19 -26.46 35.66 27.29
N ARG A 20 -27.56 35.06 27.75
CA ARG A 20 -27.76 33.62 27.79
C ARG A 20 -27.96 33.04 26.39
N TYR A 21 -28.71 33.71 25.52
CA TYR A 21 -28.91 33.31 24.14
C TYR A 21 -27.61 33.27 23.37
N PHE A 22 -26.73 34.28 23.52
CA PHE A 22 -25.40 34.28 22.89
C PHE A 22 -24.43 33.22 23.46
N ALA A 23 -24.55 32.91 24.76
CA ALA A 23 -23.77 31.85 25.39
C ALA A 23 -24.19 30.46 24.88
N ASP A 24 -25.51 30.21 24.76
CA ASP A 24 -26.03 28.94 24.24
C ASP A 24 -25.70 28.74 22.76
N LEU A 25 -25.74 29.80 21.93
CA LEU A 25 -25.32 29.73 20.52
C LEU A 25 -23.84 29.40 20.37
N LYS A 26 -22.97 29.99 21.22
CA LYS A 26 -21.54 29.68 21.21
C LYS A 26 -21.24 28.24 21.67
N ILE A 27 -22.00 27.77 22.67
CA ILE A 27 -21.87 26.37 23.15
C ILE A 27 -22.32 25.38 22.08
N ASP A 28 -23.43 25.66 21.41
CA ASP A 28 -23.95 24.79 20.35
C ASP A 28 -22.99 24.75 19.15
N CYS A 29 -22.42 25.89 18.76
CA CYS A 29 -21.40 25.96 17.74
C CYS A 29 -20.13 25.19 18.14
N TYR A 30 -19.67 25.32 19.39
CA TYR A 30 -18.49 24.62 19.91
C TYR A 30 -18.75 23.11 20.03
N LEU A 31 -19.93 22.68 20.45
CA LEU A 31 -20.31 21.27 20.48
C LEU A 31 -20.44 20.67 19.08
N ARG A 32 -20.93 21.42 18.10
CA ARG A 32 -20.97 20.98 16.70
C ARG A 32 -19.56 20.83 16.12
N ILE A 33 -18.63 21.71 16.47
CA ILE A 33 -17.23 21.62 16.06
C ILE A 33 -16.56 20.41 16.74
N ILE A 34 -16.75 20.22 18.05
CA ILE A 34 -16.20 19.08 18.78
C ILE A 34 -16.77 17.76 18.25
N ASN A 35 -18.09 17.67 18.02
CA ASN A 35 -18.70 16.48 17.44
C ASN A 35 -18.17 16.21 16.01
N LYS A 36 -17.97 17.25 15.20
CA LYS A 36 -17.41 17.11 13.86
C LYS A 36 -15.94 16.67 13.89
N VAL A 37 -15.17 17.15 14.86
CA VAL A 37 -13.77 16.72 15.08
C VAL A 37 -13.74 15.31 15.66
N CYS A 38 -14.64 14.96 16.59
CA CYS A 38 -14.73 13.61 17.17
C CYS A 38 -15.20 12.58 16.13
N THR A 39 -16.16 12.92 15.28
CA THR A 39 -16.58 12.03 14.17
C THR A 39 -15.55 11.90 13.07
N VAL A 40 -14.65 12.89 12.91
CA VAL A 40 -13.48 12.78 12.02
C VAL A 40 -12.40 11.89 12.67
N GLN A 41 -12.23 11.96 14.00
CA GLN A 41 -11.30 11.07 14.70
C GLN A 41 -11.81 9.63 14.82
N GLU A 42 -13.13 9.39 14.92
CA GLU A 42 -13.70 8.04 14.85
C GLU A 42 -13.65 7.42 13.44
N LYS A 43 -13.49 8.24 12.39
CA LYS A 43 -13.22 7.77 11.02
C LYS A 43 -11.74 7.56 10.68
N THR A 44 -10.82 7.92 11.59
CA THR A 44 -9.37 7.73 11.43
C THR A 44 -8.81 6.53 12.21
N GLU A 45 -9.66 5.68 12.77
CA GLU A 45 -9.36 4.26 12.97
C GLU A 45 -9.72 3.43 11.70
N ASP A 46 -9.63 4.02 10.52
CA ASP A 46 -9.36 3.26 9.30
C ASP A 46 -8.00 2.61 9.52
N THR A 47 -8.01 1.34 9.83
CA THR A 47 -6.85 0.46 9.88
C THR A 47 -6.02 0.79 8.64
N ILE A 48 -4.84 1.41 8.83
CA ILE A 48 -3.97 1.77 7.71
C ILE A 48 -3.67 0.45 7.00
N MET A 49 -4.29 0.25 5.85
CA MET A 49 -4.15 -0.97 5.06
C MET A 49 -2.67 -1.13 4.69
N THR A 50 -2.08 -2.22 5.07
CA THR A 50 -0.69 -2.51 4.71
C THR A 50 -0.55 -2.72 3.20
N LYS A 51 0.64 -2.51 2.65
CA LYS A 51 0.90 -2.77 1.22
C LYS A 51 0.58 -4.22 0.83
N LYS A 52 0.81 -5.17 1.74
CA LYS A 52 0.45 -6.58 1.55
C LYS A 52 -1.06 -6.77 1.40
N GLU A 53 -1.84 -6.14 2.27
CA GLU A 53 -3.31 -6.18 2.21
C GLU A 53 -3.82 -5.51 0.94
N LYS A 54 -3.30 -4.33 0.59
CA LYS A 54 -3.63 -3.62 -0.65
C LYS A 54 -3.34 -4.47 -1.89
N ALA A 55 -2.18 -5.11 -1.95
CA ALA A 55 -1.83 -5.98 -3.08
C ALA A 55 -2.75 -7.20 -3.20
N ILE A 56 -3.18 -7.80 -2.09
CA ILE A 56 -4.12 -8.91 -2.11
C ILE A 56 -5.51 -8.44 -2.54
N GLU A 57 -5.98 -7.30 -2.02
CA GLU A 57 -7.26 -6.72 -2.46
C GLU A 57 -7.27 -6.44 -3.97
N LEU A 58 -6.18 -5.89 -4.52
CA LEU A 58 -6.04 -5.67 -5.95
C LEU A 58 -6.07 -7.00 -6.72
N HIS A 59 -5.38 -8.04 -6.21
CA HIS A 59 -5.41 -9.36 -6.82
C HIS A 59 -6.81 -9.97 -6.83
N ASP A 60 -7.55 -9.83 -5.74
CA ASP A 60 -8.94 -10.31 -5.62
C ASP A 60 -9.89 -9.54 -6.54
N LYS A 61 -9.58 -8.29 -6.91
CA LYS A 61 -10.27 -7.50 -7.95
C LYS A 61 -9.95 -7.94 -9.39
N GLY A 62 -9.03 -8.90 -9.58
CA GLY A 62 -8.67 -9.43 -10.89
C GLY A 62 -7.35 -8.92 -11.47
N PHE A 63 -6.57 -8.14 -10.71
CA PHE A 63 -5.21 -7.78 -11.11
C PHE A 63 -4.33 -9.03 -11.16
N ASN A 64 -3.45 -9.14 -12.15
CA ASN A 64 -2.46 -10.21 -12.15
C ASN A 64 -1.39 -9.97 -11.06
N CYS A 65 -0.55 -10.99 -10.79
CA CYS A 65 0.42 -10.90 -9.70
C CYS A 65 1.39 -9.70 -9.83
N ALA A 66 1.80 -9.34 -11.04
CA ALA A 66 2.71 -8.23 -11.27
C ALA A 66 2.01 -6.87 -11.07
N GLN A 67 0.79 -6.75 -11.58
CA GLN A 67 -0.06 -5.57 -11.39
C GLN A 67 -0.35 -5.36 -9.90
N ALA A 68 -0.75 -6.41 -9.19
CA ALA A 68 -1.09 -6.33 -7.77
C ALA A 68 0.10 -5.83 -6.93
N VAL A 69 1.31 -6.33 -7.17
CA VAL A 69 2.52 -5.87 -6.48
C VAL A 69 2.86 -4.43 -6.86
N ALA A 70 2.95 -4.10 -8.15
CA ALA A 70 3.38 -2.78 -8.59
C ALA A 70 2.38 -1.67 -8.19
N CYS A 71 1.07 -1.90 -8.39
CA CYS A 71 0.03 -0.91 -8.08
C CYS A 71 -0.15 -0.68 -6.58
N ALA A 72 0.21 -1.64 -5.73
CA ALA A 72 0.21 -1.43 -4.28
C ALA A 72 1.14 -0.28 -3.85
N PHE A 73 2.17 0.03 -4.64
CA PHE A 73 3.15 1.09 -4.41
C PHE A 73 2.98 2.29 -5.36
N ALA A 74 1.81 2.50 -5.93
CA ALA A 74 1.57 3.62 -6.86
C ALA A 74 1.89 4.98 -6.21
N GLU A 75 1.53 5.17 -4.94
CA GLU A 75 1.77 6.40 -4.19
C GLU A 75 3.26 6.68 -4.01
N GLU A 76 4.06 5.66 -3.62
CA GLU A 76 5.49 5.78 -3.36
C GLU A 76 6.29 5.99 -4.65
N THR A 77 5.84 5.41 -5.75
CA THR A 77 6.49 5.59 -7.05
C THR A 77 6.16 6.92 -7.71
N GLY A 78 5.04 7.54 -7.32
CA GLY A 78 4.49 8.74 -7.96
C GLY A 78 4.03 8.49 -9.41
N ILE A 79 3.88 7.23 -9.81
CA ILE A 79 3.39 6.84 -11.14
C ILE A 79 1.87 6.56 -11.03
N PRO A 80 1.05 7.09 -11.95
CA PRO A 80 -0.38 6.79 -11.97
C PRO A 80 -0.64 5.28 -11.99
N GLU A 81 -1.60 4.82 -11.17
CA GLU A 81 -1.91 3.40 -11.03
C GLU A 81 -2.26 2.74 -12.36
N GLU A 82 -2.98 3.44 -13.23
CA GLU A 82 -3.34 2.97 -14.58
C GLU A 82 -2.09 2.70 -15.44
N THR A 83 -1.05 3.51 -15.26
CA THR A 83 0.22 3.35 -15.99
C THR A 83 0.96 2.11 -15.49
N LEU A 84 1.03 1.91 -14.17
CA LEU A 84 1.61 0.69 -13.59
C LEU A 84 0.82 -0.55 -13.97
N PHE A 85 -0.50 -0.46 -13.93
CA PHE A 85 -1.41 -1.53 -14.34
C PHE A 85 -1.11 -1.98 -15.78
N ALA A 86 -1.10 -1.04 -16.73
CA ALA A 86 -0.83 -1.34 -18.14
C ALA A 86 0.60 -1.87 -18.37
N ALA A 87 1.60 -1.29 -17.72
CA ALA A 87 3.00 -1.68 -17.85
C ALA A 87 3.27 -3.09 -17.29
N CYS A 88 2.50 -3.52 -16.29
CA CYS A 88 2.64 -4.83 -15.64
C CYS A 88 1.77 -5.94 -16.24
N GLU A 89 0.87 -5.62 -17.18
CA GLU A 89 -0.11 -6.58 -17.68
C GLU A 89 0.53 -7.83 -18.30
N GLY A 90 1.55 -7.66 -19.11
CA GLY A 90 2.25 -8.77 -19.77
C GLY A 90 3.11 -9.63 -18.84
N PHE A 91 3.38 -9.20 -17.61
CA PHE A 91 4.23 -9.95 -16.67
C PHE A 91 3.46 -10.97 -15.82
N GLY A 92 2.13 -10.92 -15.86
CA GLY A 92 1.28 -11.88 -15.18
C GLY A 92 1.49 -13.31 -15.64
N LEU A 93 1.15 -14.28 -14.79
CA LEU A 93 1.20 -15.71 -15.09
C LEU A 93 2.56 -16.17 -15.65
N GLY A 94 3.68 -15.63 -15.14
CA GLY A 94 5.00 -15.97 -15.64
C GLY A 94 5.16 -15.69 -17.14
N MET A 95 4.97 -14.43 -17.53
CA MET A 95 4.96 -13.95 -18.91
C MET A 95 3.87 -14.61 -19.77
N GLY A 96 2.66 -14.78 -19.19
CA GLY A 96 1.49 -15.30 -19.88
C GLY A 96 1.41 -16.82 -20.05
N GLY A 97 2.46 -17.57 -19.69
CA GLY A 97 2.54 -19.01 -19.98
C GLY A 97 3.12 -19.89 -18.88
N MET A 98 3.34 -19.36 -17.68
CA MET A 98 3.97 -20.03 -16.53
C MET A 98 5.42 -20.50 -16.73
N ALA A 99 6.00 -20.31 -17.91
CA ALA A 99 7.35 -20.78 -18.24
C ALA A 99 8.47 -19.84 -17.75
N ALA A 100 8.12 -18.62 -17.34
CA ALA A 100 9.09 -17.59 -16.95
C ALA A 100 8.90 -17.17 -15.48
N THR A 101 9.61 -16.11 -15.08
CA THR A 101 9.61 -15.56 -13.72
C THR A 101 8.20 -15.26 -13.22
N CYS A 102 7.94 -15.56 -11.95
CA CYS A 102 6.69 -15.24 -11.27
C CYS A 102 6.36 -13.75 -11.41
N GLY A 103 5.10 -13.43 -11.75
CA GLY A 103 4.65 -12.06 -11.93
C GLY A 103 4.85 -11.18 -10.68
N ALA A 104 4.71 -11.75 -9.49
CA ALA A 104 4.95 -11.01 -8.25
C ALA A 104 6.41 -10.53 -8.15
N VAL A 105 7.37 -11.39 -8.51
CA VAL A 105 8.80 -11.03 -8.59
C VAL A 105 9.03 -9.97 -9.66
N SER A 106 8.40 -10.12 -10.83
CA SER A 106 8.54 -9.14 -11.92
C SER A 106 8.02 -7.75 -11.50
N GLY A 107 6.91 -7.69 -10.75
CA GLY A 107 6.39 -6.45 -10.19
C GLY A 107 7.37 -5.80 -9.20
N ALA A 108 7.96 -6.57 -8.30
CA ALA A 108 8.95 -6.07 -7.34
C ALA A 108 10.23 -5.57 -8.04
N VAL A 109 10.70 -6.27 -9.07
CA VAL A 109 11.86 -5.84 -9.88
C VAL A 109 11.56 -4.55 -10.65
N MET A 110 10.33 -4.38 -11.16
CA MET A 110 9.89 -3.13 -11.78
C MET A 110 9.97 -1.96 -10.81
N LEU A 111 9.52 -2.14 -9.54
CA LEU A 111 9.64 -1.13 -8.50
C LEU A 111 11.10 -0.72 -8.26
N ALA A 112 12.04 -1.67 -8.27
CA ALA A 112 13.46 -1.35 -8.14
C ALA A 112 13.95 -0.42 -9.27
N GLY A 113 13.50 -0.65 -10.49
CA GLY A 113 13.77 0.22 -11.63
C GLY A 113 13.18 1.61 -11.46
N LEU A 114 11.91 1.70 -11.08
CA LEU A 114 11.21 2.97 -10.89
C LEU A 114 11.85 3.82 -9.80
N LYS A 115 12.23 3.21 -8.68
CA LYS A 115 12.85 3.89 -7.54
C LYS A 115 14.27 4.36 -7.84
N ASN A 116 15.10 3.50 -8.43
CA ASN A 116 16.56 3.74 -8.53
C ASN A 116 17.00 4.37 -9.85
N SER A 117 16.12 4.44 -10.86
CA SER A 117 16.48 5.00 -12.17
C SER A 117 16.90 6.45 -12.07
N CYS A 118 18.04 6.81 -12.68
CA CYS A 118 18.48 8.20 -12.85
C CYS A 118 17.60 9.00 -13.81
N LYS A 119 16.72 8.34 -14.58
CA LYS A 119 15.82 8.95 -15.58
C LYS A 119 16.53 9.86 -16.60
N ASN A 120 17.85 9.76 -16.69
CA ASN A 120 18.66 10.52 -17.64
C ASN A 120 18.84 9.71 -18.92
N LEU A 121 18.12 10.10 -19.99
CA LEU A 121 18.13 9.39 -21.27
C LEU A 121 19.41 9.61 -22.05
N GLU A 122 20.07 10.75 -21.87
CA GLU A 122 21.31 11.10 -22.57
C GLU A 122 22.53 10.41 -21.97
N GLN A 123 22.53 10.20 -20.65
CA GLN A 123 23.62 9.57 -19.91
C GLN A 123 23.08 8.57 -18.88
N PRO A 124 22.62 7.38 -19.31
CA PRO A 124 22.06 6.38 -18.41
C PRO A 124 23.14 5.73 -17.54
N ALA A 125 23.13 6.03 -16.24
CA ALA A 125 24.17 5.61 -15.30
C ALA A 125 23.69 4.64 -14.20
N SER A 126 22.38 4.54 -13.92
CA SER A 126 21.83 3.86 -12.73
C SER A 126 21.69 2.34 -12.85
N LYS A 127 21.82 1.73 -14.05
CA LYS A 127 21.47 0.32 -14.25
C LYS A 127 22.27 -0.66 -13.38
N ALA A 128 23.55 -0.36 -13.09
CA ALA A 128 24.38 -1.25 -12.29
C ALA A 128 23.87 -1.37 -10.85
N ASP A 129 23.43 -0.26 -10.25
CA ASP A 129 22.88 -0.24 -8.90
C ASP A 129 21.46 -0.82 -8.88
N THR A 130 20.64 -0.55 -9.88
CA THR A 130 19.34 -1.23 -10.04
C THR A 130 19.50 -2.75 -10.11
N TYR A 131 20.53 -3.24 -10.83
CA TYR A 131 20.80 -4.68 -10.91
C TYR A 131 21.24 -5.29 -9.57
N LYS A 132 21.89 -4.54 -8.68
CA LYS A 132 22.16 -5.00 -7.31
C LYS A 132 20.87 -5.24 -6.55
N LEU A 133 19.98 -4.26 -6.54
CA LEU A 133 18.66 -4.37 -5.92
C LEU A 133 17.84 -5.54 -6.50
N THR A 134 17.82 -5.66 -7.83
CA THR A 134 17.13 -6.77 -8.52
C THR A 134 17.66 -8.14 -8.11
N ARG A 135 18.99 -8.29 -8.01
CA ARG A 135 19.59 -9.56 -7.55
C ARG A 135 19.24 -9.87 -6.10
N GLU A 136 19.19 -8.87 -5.25
CA GLU A 136 18.82 -9.05 -3.85
C GLU A 136 17.35 -9.48 -3.72
N ILE A 137 16.43 -8.81 -4.43
CA ILE A 137 15.02 -9.17 -4.49
C ILE A 137 14.83 -10.62 -4.97
N THR A 138 15.44 -10.96 -6.11
CA THR A 138 15.30 -12.30 -6.70
C THR A 138 15.92 -13.39 -5.84
N LYS A 139 17.08 -13.12 -5.25
CA LYS A 139 17.75 -14.06 -4.34
C LYS A 139 16.91 -14.31 -3.08
N THR A 140 16.44 -13.24 -2.43
CA THR A 140 15.62 -13.36 -1.21
C THR A 140 14.32 -14.10 -1.50
N PHE A 141 13.68 -13.81 -2.62
CA PHE A 141 12.47 -14.53 -3.01
C PHE A 141 12.73 -16.01 -3.28
N LEU A 142 13.83 -16.34 -3.99
CA LEU A 142 14.24 -17.72 -4.27
C LEU A 142 14.53 -18.51 -2.98
N GLU A 143 15.26 -17.93 -2.05
CA GLU A 143 15.58 -18.54 -0.76
C GLU A 143 14.33 -18.82 0.07
N LYS A 144 13.34 -17.90 0.02
CA LYS A 144 12.09 -18.03 0.76
C LYS A 144 11.13 -19.05 0.12
N ASN A 145 11.06 -19.13 -1.20
CA ASN A 145 10.00 -19.84 -1.92
C ASN A 145 10.48 -21.05 -2.74
N GLY A 146 11.78 -21.25 -2.86
CA GLY A 146 12.38 -22.41 -3.53
C GLY A 146 12.45 -22.31 -5.05
N SER A 147 11.78 -21.35 -5.68
CA SER A 147 11.85 -21.09 -7.13
C SER A 147 11.48 -19.65 -7.47
N LEU A 148 11.91 -19.20 -8.65
CA LEU A 148 11.47 -17.96 -9.29
C LEU A 148 10.47 -18.23 -10.43
N THR A 149 10.40 -19.46 -10.93
CA THR A 149 9.59 -19.83 -12.08
C THR A 149 8.13 -20.05 -11.70
N CYS A 150 7.22 -19.36 -12.37
CA CYS A 150 5.79 -19.41 -12.05
C CYS A 150 5.25 -20.85 -12.07
N GLY A 151 5.58 -21.63 -13.08
CA GLY A 151 5.12 -23.02 -13.21
C GLY A 151 5.65 -23.96 -12.11
N GLU A 152 6.89 -23.75 -11.64
CA GLU A 152 7.45 -24.52 -10.52
C GLU A 152 6.77 -24.15 -9.22
N LEU A 153 6.56 -22.86 -8.95
CA LEU A 153 5.83 -22.39 -7.76
C LEU A 153 4.41 -22.96 -7.71
N LYS A 154 3.74 -23.03 -8.86
CA LYS A 154 2.40 -23.62 -9.00
C LYS A 154 2.39 -25.14 -9.05
N GLY A 155 3.54 -25.79 -9.14
CA GLY A 155 3.65 -27.25 -9.20
C GLY A 155 3.12 -27.87 -10.49
N VAL A 156 3.19 -27.13 -11.63
CA VAL A 156 2.64 -27.59 -12.91
C VAL A 156 3.19 -28.95 -13.32
N ALA A 157 4.50 -29.17 -13.20
CA ALA A 157 5.14 -30.43 -13.56
C ALA A 157 5.03 -31.49 -12.47
N THR A 158 4.89 -31.13 -11.20
CA THR A 158 4.99 -32.05 -10.07
C THR A 158 3.65 -32.35 -9.40
N GLY A 159 2.60 -31.59 -9.70
CA GLY A 159 1.33 -31.62 -8.99
C GLY A 159 1.39 -31.07 -7.56
N LYS A 160 2.58 -30.63 -7.10
CA LYS A 160 2.78 -30.11 -5.74
C LYS A 160 3.06 -28.60 -5.80
N VAL A 161 2.12 -27.80 -5.29
CA VAL A 161 2.28 -26.33 -5.17
C VAL A 161 3.37 -26.04 -4.15
N LEU A 162 4.43 -25.31 -4.55
CA LEU A 162 5.45 -24.80 -3.65
C LEU A 162 4.95 -23.55 -2.92
N ARG A 163 4.34 -22.61 -3.66
CA ARG A 163 3.81 -21.39 -3.10
C ARG A 163 2.56 -20.93 -3.86
N SER A 164 1.51 -20.50 -3.16
CA SER A 164 0.29 -19.96 -3.76
C SER A 164 0.52 -18.58 -4.38
N CYS A 165 -0.31 -18.14 -5.34
CA CYS A 165 -0.20 -16.80 -5.93
C CYS A 165 -0.36 -15.69 -4.89
N PRO A 166 -1.38 -15.71 -4.00
CA PRO A 166 -1.50 -14.72 -2.94
C PRO A 166 -0.27 -14.66 -2.03
N ASP A 167 0.34 -15.81 -1.70
CA ASP A 167 1.54 -15.81 -0.87
C ASP A 167 2.77 -15.30 -1.61
N CYS A 168 2.94 -15.63 -2.89
CA CYS A 168 3.98 -15.02 -3.72
C CYS A 168 3.86 -13.50 -3.78
N ILE A 169 2.64 -12.96 -3.85
CA ILE A 169 2.37 -11.52 -3.83
C ILE A 169 2.77 -10.93 -2.49
N ARG A 170 2.33 -11.52 -1.36
CA ARG A 170 2.71 -11.05 -0.02
C ARG A 170 4.22 -11.04 0.19
N ASP A 171 4.87 -12.13 -0.22
CA ASP A 171 6.34 -12.25 -0.10
C ASP A 171 7.06 -11.22 -0.96
N ALA A 172 6.62 -10.99 -2.20
CA ALA A 172 7.22 -10.01 -3.10
C ALA A 172 7.04 -8.57 -2.59
N VAL A 173 5.88 -8.24 -2.03
CA VAL A 173 5.61 -6.94 -1.39
C VAL A 173 6.54 -6.74 -0.20
N GLU A 174 6.61 -7.71 0.72
CA GLU A 174 7.49 -7.64 1.89
C GLU A 174 8.96 -7.44 1.52
N ILE A 175 9.43 -8.19 0.52
CA ILE A 175 10.80 -8.10 0.01
C ILE A 175 11.05 -6.73 -0.62
N ALA A 176 10.09 -6.20 -1.40
CA ALA A 176 10.20 -4.88 -2.00
C ALA A 176 10.23 -3.77 -0.94
N GLU A 177 9.33 -3.81 0.06
CA GLU A 177 9.34 -2.86 1.19
C GLU A 177 10.70 -2.83 1.89
N ASN A 178 11.24 -4.00 2.24
CA ASN A 178 12.48 -4.09 3.01
C ASN A 178 13.73 -3.69 2.20
N ILE A 179 13.83 -4.11 0.94
CA ILE A 179 15.03 -3.86 0.12
C ILE A 179 15.02 -2.47 -0.51
N LEU A 180 13.83 -1.99 -0.86
CA LEU A 180 13.69 -0.70 -1.53
C LEU A 180 13.37 0.44 -0.56
N GLU A 181 13.14 0.16 0.72
CA GLU A 181 12.75 1.17 1.73
C GLU A 181 11.54 2.01 1.24
N LEU A 182 10.46 1.32 0.87
CA LEU A 182 9.22 1.88 0.34
C LEU A 182 8.10 1.86 1.37
#